data_b411a3e6131f32da149cee9cc17c573b
#
_entry.id   b411a3e6131f32da149cee9cc17c573b
#
_cell.length_a   1.000
_cell.length_b   1.000
_cell.length_c   1.000
_cell.angle_alpha   90.00
_cell.angle_beta   90.00
_cell.angle_gamma   90.00
#
_symmetry.space_group_name_H-M   'P 1'
#
loop_
_entity.id
_entity.type
_entity.pdbx_description
1 polymer ?
#
loop_
_entity_poly.entity_id
_entity_poly.type
_entity_poly.pdbx_seq_one_letter_code
_entity_poly.pdbx_strand_id
1 'polypeptide(L)'
;MLAAQMIAVLIFVVMFLLIITEKIERQWVTLGCALAVLVIVFGVCMHSMTAVVDTLNVKSIFSLKFWYEAGAIEEESVGINWATILFIAGMMVMVEGMAKSGFFHWLCITIAKLVHFQVIPIFITFMIMSALLAMFIDSITVILFLAAVTVELAKLLGFNPVPMILTEIFCANLGGSSTMCGDPPNIIIGTALKYSFFDFVTNTGCCGHFLLLLFPQGIKAESGRICAAGCKY
;
A
#
# COMPACT_ATOMS: atom_id res chain seq x y z
N MET A 1 -4.09 -4.25 35.29
CA MET A 1 -3.46 -4.44 33.96
C MET A 1 -4.29 -5.35 33.06
N LEU A 2 -4.67 -6.55 33.48
CA LEU A 2 -5.46 -7.51 32.67
C LEU A 2 -6.78 -6.91 32.13
N ALA A 3 -7.52 -6.16 32.95
CA ALA A 3 -8.76 -5.52 32.52
C ALA A 3 -8.55 -4.46 31.41
N ALA A 4 -7.49 -3.66 31.50
CA ALA A 4 -7.14 -2.67 30.49
C ALA A 4 -6.80 -3.32 29.13
N GLN A 5 -6.05 -4.44 29.17
CA GLN A 5 -5.71 -5.22 27.98
C GLN A 5 -6.94 -5.83 27.31
N MET A 6 -7.84 -6.42 28.13
CA MET A 6 -9.10 -6.98 27.61
C MET A 6 -9.99 -5.93 26.94
N ILE A 7 -10.10 -4.74 27.55
CA ILE A 7 -10.88 -3.64 26.98
C ILE A 7 -10.24 -3.14 25.67
N ALA A 8 -8.93 -3.00 25.61
CA ALA A 8 -8.22 -2.60 24.40
C ALA A 8 -8.46 -3.61 23.25
N VAL A 9 -8.36 -4.91 23.53
CA VAL A 9 -8.65 -5.95 22.55
C VAL A 9 -10.11 -5.91 22.08
N LEU A 10 -11.04 -5.69 23.02
CA LEU A 10 -12.45 -5.58 22.68
C LEU A 10 -12.74 -4.38 21.75
N ILE A 11 -12.17 -3.22 22.05
CA ILE A 11 -12.31 -2.02 21.19
C ILE A 11 -11.70 -2.31 19.80
N PHE A 12 -10.57 -3.00 19.74
CA PHE A 12 -9.95 -3.37 18.47
C PHE A 12 -10.83 -4.30 17.62
N VAL A 13 -11.43 -5.33 18.25
CA VAL A 13 -12.36 -6.24 17.57
C VAL A 13 -13.60 -5.49 17.08
N VAL A 14 -14.16 -4.61 17.90
CA VAL A 14 -15.31 -3.77 17.50
C VAL A 14 -14.95 -2.87 16.32
N MET A 15 -13.76 -2.26 16.33
CA MET A 15 -13.26 -1.46 15.20
C MET A 15 -13.23 -2.29 13.92
N PHE A 16 -12.69 -3.50 13.98
CA PHE A 16 -12.62 -4.40 12.83
C PHE A 16 -14.00 -4.77 12.27
N LEU A 17 -14.94 -5.09 13.16
CA LEU A 17 -16.33 -5.39 12.78
C LEU A 17 -17.03 -4.19 12.14
N LEU A 18 -16.78 -2.98 12.65
CA LEU A 18 -17.34 -1.75 12.07
C LEU A 18 -16.75 -1.45 10.69
N ILE A 19 -15.46 -1.70 10.48
CA ILE A 19 -14.81 -1.52 9.17
C ILE A 19 -15.38 -2.51 8.14
N ILE A 20 -15.62 -3.77 8.52
CA ILE A 20 -16.21 -4.79 7.64
C ILE A 20 -17.65 -4.43 7.24
N THR A 21 -18.39 -3.76 8.10
CA THR A 21 -19.79 -3.36 7.80
C THR A 21 -19.90 -2.27 6.73
N GLU A 22 -18.81 -1.55 6.43
CA GLU A 22 -18.70 -0.48 5.41
C GLU A 22 -19.81 0.62 5.47
N LYS A 23 -20.55 0.70 6.58
CA LYS A 23 -21.61 1.70 6.75
C LYS A 23 -21.11 3.11 7.07
N ILE A 24 -19.90 3.19 7.63
CA ILE A 24 -19.26 4.44 8.06
C ILE A 24 -17.90 4.50 7.39
N GLU A 25 -17.47 5.67 6.97
CA GLU A 25 -16.14 5.86 6.40
C GLU A 25 -15.06 5.38 7.38
N ARG A 26 -14.11 4.60 6.87
CA ARG A 26 -13.06 3.92 7.66
C ARG A 26 -12.29 4.88 8.56
N GLN A 27 -12.05 6.12 8.10
CA GLN A 27 -11.33 7.15 8.84
C GLN A 27 -12.05 7.57 10.12
N TRP A 28 -13.37 7.69 10.11
CA TRP A 28 -14.14 8.06 11.32
C TRP A 28 -14.22 6.92 12.33
N VAL A 29 -14.30 5.69 11.85
CA VAL A 29 -14.29 4.50 12.72
C VAL A 29 -12.95 4.38 13.44
N THR A 30 -11.83 4.46 12.70
CA THR A 30 -10.48 4.35 13.29
C THR A 30 -10.19 5.49 14.25
N LEU A 31 -10.54 6.74 13.90
CA LEU A 31 -10.34 7.89 14.76
C LEU A 31 -11.18 7.80 16.05
N GLY A 32 -12.44 7.40 15.92
CA GLY A 32 -13.34 7.21 17.08
C GLY A 32 -12.85 6.10 18.01
N CYS A 33 -12.42 4.97 17.49
CA CYS A 33 -11.86 3.87 18.28
C CYS A 33 -10.51 4.25 18.92
N ALA A 34 -9.65 4.99 18.23
CA ALA A 34 -8.41 5.50 18.81
C ALA A 34 -8.68 6.42 20.00
N LEU A 35 -9.64 7.34 19.86
CA LEU A 35 -10.05 8.22 20.93
C LEU A 35 -10.68 7.45 22.10
N ALA A 36 -11.48 6.43 21.82
CA ALA A 36 -12.05 5.54 22.84
C ALA A 36 -10.96 4.80 23.62
N VAL A 37 -9.91 4.29 22.96
CA VAL A 37 -8.75 3.67 23.64
C VAL A 37 -8.05 4.69 24.53
N LEU A 38 -7.79 5.90 24.05
CA LEU A 38 -7.14 6.95 24.84
C LEU A 38 -7.94 7.30 26.10
N VAL A 39 -9.25 7.48 25.96
CA VAL A 39 -10.09 7.88 27.10
C VAL A 39 -10.36 6.71 28.06
N ILE A 40 -10.76 5.56 27.55
CA ILE A 40 -11.19 4.44 28.38
C ILE A 40 -10.00 3.69 28.98
N VAL A 41 -9.02 3.31 28.14
CA VAL A 41 -7.92 2.48 28.61
C VAL A 41 -6.94 3.31 29.44
N PHE A 42 -6.48 4.45 28.92
CA PHE A 42 -5.49 5.27 29.61
C PHE A 42 -6.11 6.19 30.66
N GLY A 43 -7.29 6.81 30.39
CA GLY A 43 -7.93 7.71 31.33
C GLY A 43 -8.62 7.00 32.50
N VAL A 44 -9.41 5.96 32.21
CA VAL A 44 -10.23 5.30 33.25
C VAL A 44 -9.48 4.10 33.88
N CYS A 45 -8.84 3.23 33.08
CA CYS A 45 -8.22 2.01 33.62
C CYS A 45 -6.82 2.22 34.19
N MET A 46 -6.02 3.09 33.60
CA MET A 46 -4.64 3.33 34.04
C MET A 46 -4.45 4.56 34.90
N HIS A 47 -5.39 5.50 34.87
CA HIS A 47 -5.34 6.80 35.58
C HIS A 47 -3.99 7.54 35.46
N SER A 48 -3.29 7.36 34.35
CA SER A 48 -1.94 7.84 34.13
C SER A 48 -1.88 8.76 32.90
N MET A 49 -1.90 10.07 33.15
CA MET A 49 -1.69 11.07 32.10
C MET A 49 -0.27 11.01 31.51
N THR A 50 0.71 10.57 32.26
CA THR A 50 2.08 10.37 31.78
C THR A 50 2.13 9.27 30.71
N ALA A 51 1.43 8.15 30.90
CA ALA A 51 1.36 7.08 29.93
C ALA A 51 0.70 7.55 28.60
N VAL A 52 -0.28 8.45 28.66
CA VAL A 52 -0.88 9.05 27.43
C VAL A 52 0.15 9.88 26.68
N VAL A 53 0.87 10.74 27.39
CA VAL A 53 1.87 11.63 26.78
C VAL A 53 3.06 10.83 26.19
N ASP A 54 3.48 9.79 26.90
CA ASP A 54 4.56 8.91 26.45
C ASP A 54 4.12 8.05 25.25
N THR A 55 2.88 7.54 25.24
CA THR A 55 2.35 6.77 24.10
C THR A 55 2.15 7.65 22.86
N LEU A 56 1.61 8.85 23.04
CA LEU A 56 1.43 9.81 21.94
C LEU A 56 2.77 10.39 21.46
N ASN A 57 3.80 10.37 22.29
CA ASN A 57 5.15 10.85 22.00
C ASN A 57 5.18 12.23 21.28
N VAL A 58 4.26 13.10 21.63
CA VAL A 58 4.10 14.42 20.99
C VAL A 58 5.36 15.30 21.16
N LYS A 59 6.10 15.08 22.26
CA LYS A 59 7.35 15.81 22.51
C LYS A 59 8.42 15.59 21.45
N SER A 60 8.42 14.43 20.78
CA SER A 60 9.42 14.14 19.74
C SER A 60 9.27 15.06 18.53
N ILE A 61 8.06 15.42 18.13
CA ILE A 61 7.81 16.33 16.99
C ILE A 61 8.36 17.73 17.26
N PHE A 62 8.23 18.21 18.49
CA PHE A 62 8.69 19.55 18.88
C PHE A 62 10.18 19.61 19.21
N SER A 63 10.88 18.47 19.19
CA SER A 63 12.32 18.42 19.37
C SER A 63 13.05 18.83 18.10
N LEU A 64 13.98 19.78 18.20
CA LEU A 64 14.85 20.16 17.06
C LEU A 64 15.68 18.97 16.55
N LYS A 65 16.04 18.02 17.40
CA LYS A 65 16.76 16.79 17.04
C LYS A 65 15.98 15.94 16.03
N PHE A 66 14.65 15.89 16.15
CA PHE A 66 13.78 15.16 15.23
C PHE A 66 13.91 15.61 13.76
N TRP A 67 14.20 16.90 13.54
CA TRP A 67 14.28 17.47 12.19
C TRP A 67 15.71 17.50 11.63
N TYR A 68 16.73 17.36 12.45
CA TYR A 68 18.12 17.60 12.05
C TYR A 68 19.03 16.37 12.11
N GLU A 69 18.75 15.39 12.97
CA GLU A 69 19.56 14.18 13.11
C GLU A 69 18.90 13.00 12.36
N ALA A 70 19.35 12.76 11.13
CA ALA A 70 19.04 11.54 10.42
C ALA A 70 19.70 10.36 11.16
N GLY A 71 18.88 9.53 11.86
CA GLY A 71 19.38 8.39 12.62
C GLY A 71 19.20 8.46 14.14
N ALA A 72 18.84 9.62 14.71
CA ALA A 72 18.54 9.76 16.14
C ALA A 72 17.24 9.04 16.59
N ILE A 73 16.60 8.34 15.68
CA ILE A 73 15.39 7.52 15.95
C ILE A 73 15.76 6.19 16.64
N GLU A 74 17.04 5.99 16.98
CA GLU A 74 17.54 4.76 17.62
C GLU A 74 17.23 4.62 19.10
N GLU A 75 16.80 5.68 19.77
CA GLU A 75 16.27 5.54 21.12
C GLU A 75 14.89 4.87 21.01
N GLU A 76 14.71 3.76 21.68
CA GLU A 76 13.47 3.01 21.84
C GLU A 76 12.31 3.99 22.11
N SER A 77 11.68 4.49 21.07
CA SER A 77 10.50 5.33 21.23
C SER A 77 9.35 4.44 21.69
N VAL A 78 9.18 4.39 23.01
CA VAL A 78 8.01 3.80 23.64
C VAL A 78 6.79 4.64 23.25
N GLY A 79 6.27 4.44 22.04
CA GLY A 79 5.13 5.22 21.59
C GLY A 79 5.03 5.34 20.06
N ILE A 80 4.18 6.26 19.60
CA ILE A 80 3.94 6.50 18.18
C ILE A 80 5.20 7.07 17.51
N ASN A 81 5.64 6.42 16.44
CA ASN A 81 6.75 6.90 15.63
C ASN A 81 6.26 7.94 14.61
N TRP A 82 6.38 9.21 14.96
CA TRP A 82 5.94 10.32 14.12
C TRP A 82 6.75 10.47 12.84
N ALA A 83 8.00 10.04 12.82
CA ALA A 83 8.83 10.07 11.61
C ALA A 83 8.25 9.16 10.53
N THR A 84 7.80 7.97 10.91
CA THR A 84 7.12 7.04 10.00
C THR A 84 5.80 7.62 9.49
N ILE A 85 5.01 8.26 10.35
CA ILE A 85 3.73 8.88 9.93
C ILE A 85 3.97 10.02 8.96
N LEU A 86 4.93 10.91 9.24
CA LEU A 86 5.28 12.02 8.35
C LEU A 86 5.85 11.53 7.02
N PHE A 87 6.64 10.46 7.03
CA PHE A 87 7.15 9.85 5.81
C PHE A 87 6.01 9.32 4.94
N ILE A 88 5.08 8.57 5.51
CA ILE A 88 3.90 8.05 4.79
C ILE A 88 3.05 9.20 4.24
N ALA A 89 2.79 10.23 5.05
CA ALA A 89 2.02 11.39 4.63
C ALA A 89 2.71 12.15 3.48
N GLY A 90 4.02 12.36 3.57
CA GLY A 90 4.82 13.00 2.52
C GLY A 90 4.80 12.21 1.22
N MET A 91 4.95 10.89 1.30
CA MET A 91 4.87 9.99 0.16
C MET A 91 3.50 10.06 -0.52
N MET A 92 2.41 10.03 0.25
CA MET A 92 1.05 10.15 -0.32
C MET A 92 0.82 11.49 -1.01
N VAL A 93 1.31 12.59 -0.45
CA VAL A 93 1.20 13.93 -1.09
C VAL A 93 1.98 13.97 -2.41
N MET A 94 3.19 13.40 -2.46
CA MET A 94 3.99 13.33 -3.70
C MET A 94 3.28 12.50 -4.78
N VAL A 95 2.76 11.34 -4.41
CA VAL A 95 2.07 10.43 -5.34
C VAL A 95 0.80 11.09 -5.88
N GLU A 96 0.01 11.73 -5.02
CA GLU A 96 -1.19 12.46 -5.44
C GLU A 96 -0.85 13.64 -6.37
N GLY A 97 0.25 14.34 -6.12
CA GLY A 97 0.78 15.38 -7.01
C GLY A 97 1.14 14.84 -8.40
N MET A 98 1.84 13.69 -8.46
CA MET A 98 2.15 13.01 -9.72
C MET A 98 0.89 12.54 -10.44
N ALA A 99 -0.10 12.06 -9.70
CA ALA A 99 -1.39 11.65 -10.22
C ALA A 99 -2.12 12.79 -10.90
N LYS A 100 -2.27 13.92 -10.21
CA LYS A 100 -2.94 15.11 -10.74
C LYS A 100 -2.20 15.76 -11.91
N SER A 101 -0.89 15.61 -11.99
CA SER A 101 -0.10 16.09 -13.15
C SER A 101 -0.32 15.27 -14.42
N GLY A 102 -1.06 14.16 -14.37
CA GLY A 102 -1.28 13.27 -15.49
C GLY A 102 -0.08 12.40 -15.87
N PHE A 103 0.94 12.35 -15.01
CA PHE A 103 2.16 11.58 -15.25
C PHE A 103 1.88 10.11 -15.55
N PHE A 104 1.03 9.46 -14.77
CA PHE A 104 0.72 8.04 -14.96
C PHE A 104 -0.03 7.78 -16.27
N HIS A 105 -0.97 8.66 -16.62
CA HIS A 105 -1.68 8.56 -17.89
C HIS A 105 -0.72 8.70 -19.08
N TRP A 106 0.16 9.69 -19.04
CA TRP A 106 1.20 9.87 -20.05
C TRP A 106 2.12 8.66 -20.14
N LEU A 107 2.56 8.10 -18.99
CA LEU A 107 3.43 6.93 -18.94
C LEU A 107 2.77 5.71 -19.59
N CYS A 108 1.53 5.40 -19.22
CA CYS A 108 0.78 4.27 -19.75
C CYS A 108 0.57 4.37 -21.28
N ILE A 109 0.19 5.54 -21.78
CA ILE A 109 0.01 5.75 -23.22
C ILE A 109 1.35 5.66 -23.96
N THR A 110 2.41 6.18 -23.40
CA THR A 110 3.75 6.10 -24.01
C THR A 110 4.19 4.65 -24.15
N ILE A 111 3.98 3.85 -23.12
CA ILE A 111 4.28 2.41 -23.14
C ILE A 111 3.39 1.66 -24.12
N ALA A 112 2.08 1.95 -24.15
CA ALA A 112 1.16 1.33 -25.10
C ALA A 112 1.56 1.62 -26.57
N LYS A 113 2.03 2.83 -26.87
CA LYS A 113 2.58 3.19 -28.18
C LYS A 113 3.84 2.42 -28.51
N LEU A 114 4.76 2.26 -27.55
CA LEU A 114 6.01 1.52 -27.72
C LEU A 114 5.75 0.06 -28.12
N VAL A 115 4.69 -0.53 -27.63
CA VAL A 115 4.28 -1.92 -27.88
C VAL A 115 3.32 -2.03 -29.09
N HIS A 116 3.21 -1.00 -29.90
CA HIS A 116 2.39 -0.96 -31.13
C HIS A 116 0.91 -1.35 -30.93
N PHE A 117 0.31 -1.07 -29.78
CA PHE A 117 -1.08 -1.37 -29.42
C PHE A 117 -1.49 -2.84 -29.59
N GLN A 118 -0.54 -3.77 -29.50
CA GLN A 118 -0.85 -5.19 -29.51
C GLN A 118 -1.31 -5.67 -28.12
N VAL A 119 -2.43 -6.38 -28.02
CA VAL A 119 -3.06 -6.75 -26.76
C VAL A 119 -2.14 -7.57 -25.85
N ILE A 120 -1.47 -8.60 -26.37
CA ILE A 120 -0.63 -9.50 -25.59
C ILE A 120 0.62 -8.78 -25.03
N PRO A 121 1.41 -8.03 -25.83
CA PRO A 121 2.52 -7.26 -25.30
C PRO A 121 2.09 -6.16 -24.33
N ILE A 122 0.95 -5.48 -24.56
CA ILE A 122 0.39 -4.51 -23.59
C ILE A 122 0.15 -5.19 -22.26
N PHE A 123 -0.50 -6.35 -22.26
CA PHE A 123 -0.80 -7.12 -21.06
C PHE A 123 0.47 -7.40 -20.24
N ILE A 124 1.51 -7.96 -20.88
CA ILE A 124 2.78 -8.28 -20.20
C ILE A 124 3.47 -7.02 -19.68
N THR A 125 3.49 -5.96 -20.48
CA THR A 125 4.18 -4.71 -20.11
C THR A 125 3.46 -4.02 -18.95
N PHE A 126 2.13 -4.01 -18.94
CA PHE A 126 1.36 -3.41 -17.84
C PHE A 126 1.49 -4.22 -16.55
N MET A 127 1.59 -5.55 -16.62
CA MET A 127 1.91 -6.38 -15.46
C MET A 127 3.27 -6.02 -14.84
N ILE A 128 4.31 -5.95 -15.67
CA ILE A 128 5.65 -5.59 -15.22
C ILE A 128 5.66 -4.17 -14.66
N MET A 129 5.02 -3.23 -15.36
CA MET A 129 4.91 -1.84 -14.92
C MET A 129 4.15 -1.71 -13.60
N SER A 130 3.05 -2.45 -13.43
CA SER A 130 2.30 -2.51 -12.18
C SER A 130 3.18 -2.93 -11.01
N ALA A 131 3.94 -4.01 -11.18
CA ALA A 131 4.87 -4.49 -10.15
C ALA A 131 5.97 -3.45 -9.85
N LEU A 132 6.61 -2.88 -10.89
CA LEU A 132 7.69 -1.92 -10.71
C LEU A 132 7.21 -0.61 -10.05
N LEU A 133 6.07 -0.08 -10.47
CA LEU A 133 5.52 1.13 -9.86
C LEU A 133 5.12 0.90 -8.41
N ALA A 134 4.51 -0.24 -8.10
CA ALA A 134 4.10 -0.58 -6.74
C ALA A 134 5.27 -0.80 -5.77
N MET A 135 6.49 -1.02 -6.26
CA MET A 135 7.69 -1.03 -5.41
C MET A 135 8.02 0.32 -4.77
N PHE A 136 7.58 1.43 -5.39
CA PHE A 136 7.90 2.79 -4.95
C PHE A 136 6.67 3.59 -4.55
N ILE A 137 5.51 3.19 -5.03
CA ILE A 137 4.25 3.88 -4.87
C ILE A 137 3.26 2.88 -4.28
N ASP A 138 2.37 3.38 -3.43
CA ASP A 138 1.27 2.61 -2.85
C ASP A 138 0.53 1.76 -3.91
N SER A 139 0.38 0.47 -3.62
CA SER A 139 -0.22 -0.50 -4.55
C SER A 139 -1.65 -0.13 -4.95
N ILE A 140 -2.44 0.44 -4.04
CA ILE A 140 -3.83 0.87 -4.32
C ILE A 140 -3.85 1.99 -5.37
N THR A 141 -2.99 2.97 -5.22
CA THR A 141 -2.88 4.09 -6.16
C THR A 141 -2.46 3.61 -7.54
N VAL A 142 -1.46 2.73 -7.63
CA VAL A 142 -1.02 2.14 -8.91
C VAL A 142 -2.16 1.39 -9.60
N ILE A 143 -2.91 0.57 -8.86
CA ILE A 143 -4.04 -0.19 -9.39
C ILE A 143 -5.12 0.75 -9.94
N LEU A 144 -5.48 1.81 -9.23
CA LEU A 144 -6.50 2.76 -9.69
C LEU A 144 -6.14 3.40 -11.02
N PHE A 145 -4.87 3.78 -11.21
CA PHE A 145 -4.41 4.37 -12.47
C PHE A 145 -4.36 3.38 -13.61
N LEU A 146 -3.74 2.23 -13.38
CA LEU A 146 -3.63 1.21 -14.41
C LEU A 146 -4.99 0.70 -14.84
N ALA A 147 -5.89 0.42 -13.90
CA ALA A 147 -7.23 -0.03 -14.21
C ALA A 147 -8.00 1.00 -15.07
N ALA A 148 -7.88 2.30 -14.77
CA ALA A 148 -8.52 3.35 -15.58
C ALA A 148 -8.02 3.33 -17.03
N VAL A 149 -6.70 3.26 -17.23
CA VAL A 149 -6.09 3.21 -18.57
C VAL A 149 -6.40 1.89 -19.28
N THR A 150 -6.38 0.78 -18.54
CA THR A 150 -6.74 -0.55 -19.08
C THR A 150 -8.17 -0.58 -19.58
N VAL A 151 -9.13 0.03 -18.87
CA VAL A 151 -10.52 0.15 -19.33
C VAL A 151 -10.63 1.00 -20.59
N GLU A 152 -9.89 2.10 -20.70
CA GLU A 152 -9.86 2.93 -21.92
C GLU A 152 -9.29 2.17 -23.11
N LEU A 153 -8.16 1.49 -22.91
CA LEU A 153 -7.54 0.66 -23.95
C LEU A 153 -8.43 -0.50 -24.38
N ALA A 154 -9.11 -1.14 -23.42
CA ALA A 154 -10.04 -2.23 -23.70
C ALA A 154 -11.21 -1.79 -24.58
N LYS A 155 -11.75 -0.58 -24.35
CA LYS A 155 -12.78 0.01 -25.20
C LYS A 155 -12.28 0.30 -26.62
N LEU A 156 -11.04 0.74 -26.76
CA LEU A 156 -10.43 1.08 -28.05
C LEU A 156 -10.05 -0.17 -28.86
N LEU A 157 -9.54 -1.20 -28.18
CA LEU A 157 -9.02 -2.42 -28.81
C LEU A 157 -10.04 -3.57 -28.83
N GLY A 158 -11.20 -3.43 -28.17
CA GLY A 158 -12.29 -4.40 -28.19
C GLY A 158 -12.02 -5.69 -27.42
N PHE A 159 -11.23 -5.65 -26.33
CA PHE A 159 -10.97 -6.81 -25.47
C PHE A 159 -11.63 -6.69 -24.09
N ASN A 160 -11.75 -7.81 -23.37
CA ASN A 160 -12.29 -7.80 -22.00
C ASN A 160 -11.22 -7.31 -21.01
N PRO A 161 -11.43 -6.18 -20.27
CA PRO A 161 -10.46 -5.63 -19.34
C PRO A 161 -10.29 -6.43 -18.05
N VAL A 162 -11.29 -7.24 -17.67
CA VAL A 162 -11.33 -7.89 -16.34
C VAL A 162 -10.11 -8.78 -16.06
N PRO A 163 -9.66 -9.68 -16.96
CA PRO A 163 -8.49 -10.50 -16.69
C PRO A 163 -7.20 -9.68 -16.53
N MET A 164 -7.08 -8.60 -17.31
CA MET A 164 -5.92 -7.73 -17.26
C MET A 164 -5.86 -6.98 -15.93
N ILE A 165 -6.96 -6.38 -15.50
CA ILE A 165 -7.06 -5.67 -14.22
C ILE A 165 -6.76 -6.60 -13.04
N LEU A 166 -7.31 -7.82 -13.05
CA LEU A 166 -7.04 -8.79 -11.98
C LEU A 166 -5.55 -9.13 -11.88
N THR A 167 -4.88 -9.26 -13.01
CA THR A 167 -3.45 -9.56 -13.06
C THR A 167 -2.61 -8.36 -12.63
N GLU A 168 -3.00 -7.15 -13.02
CA GLU A 168 -2.38 -5.90 -12.56
C GLU A 168 -2.48 -5.75 -11.04
N ILE A 169 -3.65 -6.01 -10.45
CA ILE A 169 -3.86 -6.00 -8.99
C ILE A 169 -2.91 -6.98 -8.30
N PHE A 170 -2.80 -8.19 -8.84
CA PHE A 170 -1.92 -9.20 -8.28
C PHE A 170 -0.45 -8.79 -8.36
N CYS A 171 -0.01 -8.29 -9.50
CA CYS A 171 1.36 -7.79 -9.68
C CYS A 171 1.69 -6.57 -8.83
N ALA A 172 0.74 -5.65 -8.67
CA ALA A 172 0.91 -4.49 -7.79
C ALA A 172 1.09 -4.90 -6.33
N ASN A 173 0.27 -5.81 -5.81
CA ASN A 173 0.42 -6.29 -4.43
C ASN A 173 1.75 -7.01 -4.21
N LEU A 174 2.22 -7.79 -5.19
CA LEU A 174 3.54 -8.42 -5.13
C LEU A 174 4.67 -7.40 -5.16
N GLY A 175 4.58 -6.40 -6.04
CA GLY A 175 5.54 -5.31 -6.13
C GLY A 175 5.58 -4.52 -4.82
N GLY A 176 4.42 -4.14 -4.29
CA GLY A 176 4.29 -3.40 -3.03
C GLY A 176 4.91 -4.14 -1.83
N SER A 177 4.75 -5.45 -1.76
CA SER A 177 5.35 -6.26 -0.69
C SER A 177 6.87 -6.45 -0.83
N SER A 178 7.44 -6.18 -2.00
CA SER A 178 8.86 -6.42 -2.29
C SER A 178 9.80 -5.37 -1.74
N THR A 179 9.30 -4.18 -1.38
CA THR A 179 10.12 -3.10 -0.84
C THR A 179 9.54 -2.53 0.43
N MET A 180 10.37 -1.84 1.19
CA MET A 180 9.93 -1.15 2.39
C MET A 180 8.96 0.00 2.10
N CYS A 181 9.08 0.65 0.92
CA CYS A 181 8.30 1.84 0.56
C CYS A 181 6.99 1.54 -0.17
N GLY A 182 6.80 0.32 -0.69
CA GLY A 182 5.66 -0.03 -1.52
C GLY A 182 4.32 0.05 -0.79
N ASP A 183 4.25 -0.45 0.43
CA ASP A 183 3.03 -0.42 1.23
C ASP A 183 3.28 0.12 2.65
N PRO A 184 2.35 0.90 3.24
CA PRO A 184 2.49 1.46 4.58
C PRO A 184 2.82 0.44 5.69
N PRO A 185 2.26 -0.79 5.70
CA PRO A 185 2.64 -1.80 6.68
C PRO A 185 4.11 -2.18 6.66
N ASN A 186 4.74 -2.20 5.47
CA ASN A 186 6.15 -2.55 5.32
C ASN A 186 7.07 -1.51 5.94
N ILE A 187 6.68 -0.23 5.84
CA ILE A 187 7.41 0.88 6.48
C ILE A 187 7.38 0.72 8.00
N ILE A 188 6.22 0.39 8.57
CA ILE A 188 6.06 0.18 10.00
C ILE A 188 6.89 -1.02 10.47
N ILE A 189 6.83 -2.15 9.74
CA ILE A 189 7.60 -3.36 10.07
C ILE A 189 9.10 -3.09 9.92
N GLY A 190 9.51 -2.45 8.83
CA GLY A 190 10.91 -2.13 8.56
C GLY A 190 11.52 -1.23 9.63
N THR A 191 10.81 -0.18 10.03
CA THR A 191 11.25 0.73 11.10
C THR A 191 11.27 0.04 12.46
N ALA A 192 10.25 -0.77 12.80
CA ALA A 192 10.20 -1.48 14.07
C ALA A 192 11.31 -2.55 14.22
N LEU A 193 11.65 -3.23 13.13
CA LEU A 193 12.68 -4.26 13.10
C LEU A 193 14.07 -3.75 12.70
N LYS A 194 14.20 -2.43 12.45
CA LYS A 194 15.44 -1.78 12.00
C LYS A 194 16.01 -2.39 10.71
N TYR A 195 15.14 -2.83 9.81
CA TYR A 195 15.55 -3.32 8.48
C TYR A 195 15.87 -2.17 7.55
N SER A 196 16.92 -2.34 6.74
CA SER A 196 17.22 -1.41 5.65
C SER A 196 16.33 -1.69 4.44
N PHE A 197 16.24 -0.72 3.53
CA PHE A 197 15.53 -0.89 2.26
C PHE A 197 16.02 -2.13 1.49
N PHE A 198 17.33 -2.36 1.46
CA PHE A 198 17.94 -3.50 0.76
C PHE A 198 17.65 -4.84 1.42
N ASP A 199 17.45 -4.89 2.73
CA ASP A 199 17.07 -6.12 3.42
C ASP A 199 15.69 -6.59 2.97
N PHE A 200 14.76 -5.66 2.76
CA PHE A 200 13.46 -5.97 2.18
C PHE A 200 13.59 -6.51 0.76
N VAL A 201 14.31 -5.82 -0.11
CA VAL A 201 14.49 -6.22 -1.51
C VAL A 201 15.13 -7.61 -1.62
N THR A 202 16.13 -7.93 -0.78
CA THR A 202 16.81 -9.23 -0.83
C THR A 202 15.97 -10.38 -0.28
N ASN A 203 15.17 -10.14 0.76
CA ASN A 203 14.41 -11.20 1.42
C ASN A 203 13.01 -11.38 0.81
N THR A 204 12.29 -10.29 0.53
CA THR A 204 10.93 -10.35 -0.02
C THR A 204 10.90 -10.19 -1.54
N GLY A 205 11.82 -9.45 -2.13
CA GLY A 205 11.93 -9.27 -3.58
C GLY A 205 12.22 -10.56 -4.34
N CYS A 206 12.95 -11.51 -3.72
CA CYS A 206 13.17 -12.83 -4.31
C CYS A 206 11.87 -13.63 -4.50
N CYS A 207 10.91 -13.51 -3.57
CA CYS A 207 9.60 -14.14 -3.73
C CYS A 207 8.81 -13.53 -4.89
N GLY A 208 8.88 -12.21 -5.07
CA GLY A 208 8.27 -11.51 -6.22
C GLY A 208 8.92 -11.93 -7.55
N HIS A 209 10.23 -12.11 -7.57
CA HIS A 209 10.95 -12.56 -8.76
C HIS A 209 10.63 -14.01 -9.15
N PHE A 210 10.51 -14.90 -8.16
CA PHE A 210 10.10 -16.29 -8.37
C PHE A 210 8.68 -16.38 -8.94
N LEU A 211 7.77 -15.53 -8.47
CA LEU A 211 6.39 -15.50 -8.95
C LEU A 211 6.29 -14.91 -10.36
N LEU A 212 7.09 -13.87 -10.69
CA LEU A 212 7.22 -13.33 -12.05
C LEU A 212 7.72 -14.39 -13.05
N LEU A 213 8.57 -15.32 -12.60
CA LEU A 213 9.05 -16.45 -13.43
C LEU A 213 8.00 -17.55 -13.63
N LEU A 214 7.09 -17.75 -12.68
CA LEU A 214 5.98 -18.72 -12.80
C LEU A 214 4.84 -18.22 -13.70
N PHE A 215 4.68 -16.91 -13.85
CA PHE A 215 3.62 -16.29 -14.64
C PHE A 215 3.65 -16.57 -16.15
N PRO A 216 4.80 -16.72 -16.86
CA PRO A 216 4.77 -17.03 -18.28
C PRO A 216 4.02 -18.31 -18.64
N GLN A 217 3.91 -19.25 -17.71
CA GLN A 217 3.15 -20.49 -17.91
C GLN A 217 1.63 -20.29 -17.76
N GLY A 218 1.22 -19.41 -16.84
CA GLY A 218 -0.21 -19.03 -16.68
C GLY A 218 -0.73 -18.20 -17.86
N ILE A 219 0.08 -17.27 -18.38
CA ILE A 219 -0.27 -16.40 -19.51
C ILE A 219 -0.53 -17.20 -20.80
N LYS A 220 0.24 -18.26 -21.07
CA LYS A 220 -0.01 -19.13 -22.22
C LYS A 220 -1.36 -19.84 -22.15
N ALA A 221 -1.81 -20.21 -20.96
CA ALA A 221 -3.10 -20.85 -20.75
C ALA A 221 -4.28 -19.86 -20.87
N GLU A 222 -4.10 -18.62 -20.43
CA GLU A 222 -5.11 -17.56 -20.47
C GLU A 222 -5.19 -16.90 -21.86
N SER A 223 -4.05 -16.71 -22.53
CA SER A 223 -3.97 -16.20 -23.90
C SER A 223 -4.77 -17.07 -24.89
N GLY A 224 -4.75 -18.39 -24.70
CA GLY A 224 -5.58 -19.31 -25.49
C GLY A 224 -7.09 -19.12 -25.27
N ARG A 225 -7.51 -18.75 -24.07
CA ARG A 225 -8.93 -18.46 -23.76
C ARG A 225 -9.37 -17.09 -24.25
N ILE A 226 -8.51 -16.08 -24.19
CA ILE A 226 -8.78 -14.71 -24.66
C ILE A 226 -8.92 -14.71 -26.19
N CYS A 227 -8.04 -15.41 -26.93
CA CYS A 227 -8.17 -15.58 -28.37
C CYS A 227 -9.44 -16.36 -28.77
N ALA A 228 -9.82 -17.38 -28.00
CA ALA A 228 -11.04 -18.15 -28.28
C ALA A 228 -12.33 -17.37 -27.97
N ALA A 229 -12.31 -16.41 -27.05
CA ALA A 229 -13.46 -15.55 -26.72
C ALA A 229 -13.58 -14.35 -27.66
N GLY A 230 -12.46 -13.84 -28.22
CA GLY A 230 -12.44 -12.71 -29.16
C GLY A 230 -12.87 -13.02 -30.60
N CYS A 231 -13.00 -14.31 -30.97
CA CYS A 231 -13.48 -14.73 -32.28
C CYS A 231 -15.01 -14.94 -32.36
N LYS A 232 -15.77 -14.52 -31.35
CA LYS A 232 -17.24 -14.73 -31.32
C LYS A 232 -18.07 -13.44 -31.32
N TYR A 233 -17.48 -12.30 -31.69
CA TYR A 233 -18.25 -11.04 -31.91
C TYR A 233 -17.79 -10.36 -33.17
#